data_cdfad2619cd6f1f88e2b7ff64f32e8f2
#
_entry.id   cdfad2619cd6f1f88e2b7ff64f32e8f2
#
_cell.length_a   1.000
_cell.length_b   1.000
_cell.length_c   1.000
_cell.angle_alpha   90.00
_cell.angle_beta   90.00
_cell.angle_gamma   90.00
#
_symmetry.space_group_name_H-M   'P 1'
#
loop_
_entity.id
_entity.type
_entity.pdbx_description
1 polymer ?
#
loop_
_entity_poly.entity_id
_entity_poly.type
_entity_poly.pdbx_seq_one_letter_code
_entity_poly.pdbx_strand_id
1 'polypeptide(L)'
;MHRITVAGEALVDIVHDDAIREIPGGSPANVALGLGRLGAPVEFATWLGDDARGHQIADHLEASGVELVPGVFGATRTPAATVRLTPDGQPTYEFDIEWDLPHLPQTPRWLHLGSIGAFLQPGAGKVRQLVQRTAAAGGIVSFDPNIRPALLGDAAGERVWFEQLAADTTLLKLSDEDAAWLYPGDTADVVLDRLLELGVTLAAITTGAAGATLATTRERIAVPSARVDVVDTVGAGDTYMATLIWQLQDTTITLDTLDSIALTRLGQVSAKTAAITVSRRGADLPTASDVLAALGEPTR
;
A
#
# COMPACT_ATOMS: atom_id res chain seq x y z
N MET A 1 8.16 -17.55 8.55
CA MET A 1 7.76 -16.32 7.85
C MET A 1 8.99 -15.66 7.28
N HIS A 2 8.92 -15.15 6.04
CA HIS A 2 10.02 -14.40 5.45
C HIS A 2 9.86 -12.91 5.79
N ARG A 3 10.98 -12.18 5.92
CA ARG A 3 10.96 -10.74 6.08
C ARG A 3 10.39 -10.09 4.83
N ILE A 4 9.49 -9.14 5.02
CA ILE A 4 8.89 -8.32 3.98
C ILE A 4 9.62 -6.98 3.96
N THR A 5 10.17 -6.60 2.82
CA THR A 5 10.73 -5.27 2.60
C THR A 5 9.67 -4.39 1.98
N VAL A 6 9.30 -3.32 2.64
CA VAL A 6 8.45 -2.27 2.06
C VAL A 6 9.35 -1.13 1.58
N ALA A 7 9.12 -0.63 0.37
CA ALA A 7 9.89 0.47 -0.20
C ALA A 7 8.95 1.57 -0.71
N GLY A 8 9.10 2.78 -0.19
CA GLY A 8 8.26 3.91 -0.59
C GLY A 8 8.34 5.07 0.38
N GLU A 9 7.54 6.10 0.09
CA GLU A 9 7.51 7.31 0.89
C GLU A 9 6.90 7.10 2.27
N ALA A 10 7.41 7.85 3.24
CA ALA A 10 6.74 8.25 4.46
C ALA A 10 6.75 9.78 4.53
N LEU A 11 5.71 10.36 5.04
CA LEU A 11 5.53 11.81 5.11
C LEU A 11 4.71 12.21 6.34
N VAL A 12 4.67 13.51 6.61
CA VAL A 12 3.74 14.09 7.59
C VAL A 12 2.57 14.72 6.87
N ASP A 13 1.36 14.27 7.18
CA ASP A 13 0.12 14.94 6.79
C ASP A 13 -0.12 16.12 7.75
N ILE A 14 -0.04 17.35 7.22
CA ILE A 14 -0.30 18.59 7.95
C ILE A 14 -1.72 19.04 7.65
N VAL A 15 -2.62 18.83 8.61
CA VAL A 15 -4.03 19.17 8.47
C VAL A 15 -4.32 20.47 9.19
N HIS A 16 -4.83 21.45 8.45
CA HIS A 16 -5.29 22.75 8.96
C HIS A 16 -6.81 22.71 9.11
N ASP A 17 -7.29 22.35 10.31
CA ASP A 17 -8.69 22.49 10.72
C ASP A 17 -8.78 23.48 11.90
N ASP A 18 -9.44 23.14 13.01
CA ASP A 18 -9.49 23.97 14.23
C ASP A 18 -8.12 24.16 14.89
N ALA A 19 -7.16 23.28 14.57
CA ALA A 19 -5.77 23.33 15.02
C ALA A 19 -4.87 22.75 13.92
N ILE A 20 -3.57 23.10 13.93
CA ILE A 20 -2.59 22.44 13.07
C ILE A 20 -2.26 21.08 13.69
N ARG A 21 -2.50 20.02 12.93
CA ARG A 21 -2.14 18.65 13.33
C ARG A 21 -1.16 18.06 12.34
N GLU A 22 -0.12 17.46 12.87
CA GLU A 22 0.90 16.74 12.10
C GLU A 22 0.76 15.24 12.39
N ILE A 23 0.46 14.46 11.36
CA ILE A 23 0.13 13.04 11.48
C ILE A 23 1.07 12.25 10.56
N PRO A 24 1.82 11.25 11.08
CA PRO A 24 2.56 10.34 10.22
C PRO A 24 1.66 9.68 9.18
N GLY A 25 2.09 9.67 7.92
CA GLY A 25 1.34 9.16 6.78
C GLY A 25 2.27 8.65 5.68
N GLY A 26 1.68 8.43 4.51
CA GLY A 26 2.31 7.78 3.37
C GLY A 26 1.79 6.35 3.21
N SER A 27 1.31 6.00 2.01
CA SER A 27 0.70 4.69 1.78
C SER A 27 1.66 3.53 2.07
N PRO A 28 2.92 3.52 1.58
CA PRO A 28 3.87 2.46 1.93
C PRO A 28 4.18 2.42 3.44
N ALA A 29 4.25 3.57 4.11
CA ALA A 29 4.44 3.62 5.57
C ALA A 29 3.27 2.99 6.31
N ASN A 30 2.02 3.26 5.88
CA ASN A 30 0.82 2.65 6.44
C ASN A 30 0.79 1.13 6.21
N VAL A 31 1.20 0.65 5.02
CA VAL A 31 1.31 -0.80 4.77
C VAL A 31 2.36 -1.44 5.68
N ALA A 32 3.53 -0.81 5.84
CA ALA A 32 4.57 -1.28 6.77
C ALA A 32 4.06 -1.32 8.22
N LEU A 33 3.39 -0.23 8.67
CA LEU A 33 2.73 -0.15 9.97
C LEU A 33 1.74 -1.29 10.19
N GLY A 34 0.84 -1.51 9.20
CA GLY A 34 -0.15 -2.57 9.25
C GLY A 34 0.48 -3.95 9.37
N LEU A 35 1.51 -4.23 8.57
CA LEU A 35 2.25 -5.50 8.63
C LEU A 35 2.90 -5.70 10.01
N GLY A 36 3.55 -4.68 10.55
CA GLY A 36 4.15 -4.74 11.89
C GLY A 36 3.10 -5.01 12.99
N ARG A 37 1.96 -4.30 12.96
CA ARG A 37 0.84 -4.51 13.89
C ARG A 37 0.18 -5.89 13.76
N LEU A 38 0.23 -6.49 12.57
CA LEU A 38 -0.20 -7.87 12.32
C LEU A 38 0.86 -8.92 12.72
N GLY A 39 2.04 -8.48 13.23
CA GLY A 39 3.11 -9.36 13.69
C GLY A 39 3.94 -9.97 12.56
N ALA A 40 3.90 -9.41 11.36
CA ALA A 40 4.78 -9.81 10.27
C ALA A 40 6.20 -9.24 10.47
N PRO A 41 7.27 -10.01 10.18
CA PRO A 41 8.62 -9.47 10.16
C PRO A 41 8.76 -8.52 8.96
N VAL A 42 8.80 -7.22 9.23
CA VAL A 42 8.81 -6.16 8.20
C VAL A 42 9.97 -5.20 8.42
N GLU A 43 10.62 -4.82 7.31
CA GLU A 43 11.55 -3.71 7.26
C GLU A 43 11.06 -2.66 6.26
N PHE A 44 11.38 -1.40 6.52
CA PHE A 44 10.90 -0.30 5.69
C PHE A 44 12.07 0.55 5.16
N ALA A 45 12.14 0.66 3.84
CA ALA A 45 13.08 1.49 3.11
C ALA A 45 12.37 2.76 2.67
N THR A 46 12.66 3.86 3.36
CA THR A 46 12.07 5.17 3.13
C THR A 46 13.14 6.27 3.12
N TRP A 47 12.75 7.52 2.89
CA TRP A 47 13.66 8.65 2.78
C TRP A 47 13.15 9.83 3.61
N LEU A 48 13.76 10.05 4.77
CA LEU A 48 13.34 11.03 5.78
C LEU A 48 14.44 12.07 5.99
N GLY A 49 14.06 13.24 6.46
CA GLY A 49 14.99 14.21 7.05
C GLY A 49 15.45 13.78 8.43
N ASP A 50 16.69 14.11 8.79
CA ASP A 50 17.17 13.98 10.16
C ASP A 50 16.67 15.18 10.99
N ASP A 51 15.34 15.22 11.18
CA ASP A 51 14.59 16.29 11.86
C ASP A 51 13.51 15.71 12.78
N ALA A 52 12.83 16.58 13.52
CA ALA A 52 11.81 16.16 14.49
C ALA A 52 10.66 15.35 13.88
N ARG A 53 10.26 15.66 12.63
CA ARG A 53 9.20 14.94 11.91
C ARG A 53 9.67 13.56 11.47
N GLY A 54 10.92 13.46 10.97
CA GLY A 54 11.51 12.19 10.56
C GLY A 54 11.65 11.23 11.73
N HIS A 55 12.09 11.72 12.89
CA HIS A 55 12.15 10.93 14.12
C HIS A 55 10.75 10.55 14.62
N GLN A 56 9.77 11.45 14.55
CA GLN A 56 8.38 11.12 14.90
C GLN A 56 7.81 9.97 14.05
N ILE A 57 8.06 9.98 12.73
CA ILE A 57 7.66 8.88 11.83
C ILE A 57 8.39 7.60 12.21
N ALA A 58 9.71 7.66 12.44
CA ALA A 58 10.51 6.51 12.81
C ALA A 58 10.01 5.86 14.11
N ASP A 59 9.83 6.65 15.16
CA ASP A 59 9.32 6.19 16.47
C ASP A 59 7.93 5.54 16.33
N HIS A 60 7.05 6.14 15.52
CA HIS A 60 5.70 5.62 15.26
C HIS A 60 5.73 4.24 14.59
N LEU A 61 6.59 4.05 13.60
CA LEU A 61 6.75 2.79 12.88
C LEU A 61 7.42 1.72 13.75
N GLU A 62 8.51 2.07 14.44
CA GLU A 62 9.26 1.16 15.32
C GLU A 62 8.41 0.68 16.49
N ALA A 63 7.57 1.55 17.07
CA ALA A 63 6.60 1.17 18.11
C ALA A 63 5.57 0.13 17.63
N SER A 64 5.40 -0.01 16.33
CA SER A 64 4.52 -1.01 15.70
C SER A 64 5.27 -2.24 15.17
N GLY A 65 6.56 -2.39 15.49
CA GLY A 65 7.37 -3.55 15.11
C GLY A 65 7.97 -3.47 13.70
N VAL A 66 8.01 -2.29 13.09
CA VAL A 66 8.67 -2.07 11.80
C VAL A 66 10.14 -1.77 12.04
N GLU A 67 11.05 -2.46 11.35
CA GLU A 67 12.47 -2.14 11.35
C GLU A 67 12.78 -1.15 10.22
N LEU A 68 13.46 -0.05 10.51
CA LEU A 68 13.93 0.86 9.47
C LEU A 68 15.27 0.37 8.90
N VAL A 69 15.40 0.40 7.57
CA VAL A 69 16.69 0.04 6.95
C VAL A 69 17.74 1.12 7.23
N PRO A 70 19.05 0.79 7.28
CA PRO A 70 20.10 1.79 7.42
C PRO A 70 20.07 2.83 6.31
N GLY A 71 20.27 4.11 6.67
CA GLY A 71 20.38 5.21 5.72
C GLY A 71 19.06 5.86 5.31
N VAL A 72 17.96 5.64 6.06
CA VAL A 72 16.66 6.28 5.80
C VAL A 72 16.67 7.80 6.03
N PHE A 73 17.56 8.32 6.90
CA PHE A 73 17.71 9.76 7.18
C PHE A 73 18.66 10.42 6.18
N GLY A 74 18.26 10.51 4.92
CA GLY A 74 19.08 11.05 3.82
C GLY A 74 18.47 12.25 3.11
N ALA A 75 17.20 12.58 3.37
CA ALA A 75 16.53 13.73 2.81
C ALA A 75 17.00 15.04 3.47
N THR A 76 16.92 16.13 2.72
CA THR A 76 17.22 17.47 3.25
C THR A 76 16.26 17.86 4.37
N ARG A 77 15.01 17.42 4.26
CA ARG A 77 13.92 17.55 5.25
C ARG A 77 12.90 16.43 5.08
N THR A 78 12.16 16.14 6.13
CA THR A 78 11.12 15.12 6.08
C THR A 78 9.99 15.55 5.14
N PRO A 79 9.57 14.67 4.19
CA PRO A 79 8.48 14.94 3.29
C PRO A 79 7.19 15.32 4.01
N ALA A 80 6.39 16.22 3.43
CA ALA A 80 5.13 16.67 3.99
C ALA A 80 4.06 16.87 2.91
N ALA A 81 2.82 16.56 3.27
CA ALA A 81 1.63 16.92 2.52
C ALA A 81 0.77 17.85 3.37
N THR A 82 0.54 19.08 2.90
CA THR A 82 -0.30 20.06 3.61
C THR A 82 -1.69 20.06 3.01
N VAL A 83 -2.68 19.81 3.84
CA VAL A 83 -4.10 19.88 3.47
C VAL A 83 -4.69 21.19 4.01
N ARG A 84 -5.22 22.01 3.11
CA ARG A 84 -5.94 23.24 3.45
C ARG A 84 -7.35 23.16 2.89
N LEU A 85 -8.33 23.59 3.66
CA LEU A 85 -9.69 23.75 3.16
C LEU A 85 -9.82 25.13 2.49
N THR A 86 -10.35 25.17 1.29
CA THR A 86 -10.76 26.40 0.63
C THR A 86 -11.99 27.00 1.34
N PRO A 87 -12.35 28.27 1.12
CA PRO A 87 -13.53 28.89 1.73
C PRO A 87 -14.86 28.17 1.46
N ASP A 88 -14.94 27.41 0.37
CA ASP A 88 -16.07 26.55 -0.01
C ASP A 88 -15.94 25.11 0.51
N GLY A 89 -14.94 24.86 1.38
CA GLY A 89 -14.76 23.57 2.07
C GLY A 89 -14.08 22.46 1.24
N GLN A 90 -13.54 22.78 0.05
CA GLN A 90 -12.82 21.81 -0.76
C GLN A 90 -11.36 21.66 -0.27
N PRO A 91 -10.81 20.44 -0.15
CA PRO A 91 -9.41 20.26 0.23
C PRO A 91 -8.48 20.64 -0.93
N THR A 92 -7.43 21.38 -0.61
CA THR A 92 -6.28 21.63 -1.49
C THR A 92 -5.06 20.99 -0.87
N TYR A 93 -4.22 20.41 -1.71
CA TYR A 93 -3.01 19.71 -1.29
C TYR A 93 -1.79 20.46 -1.80
N GLU A 94 -0.83 20.68 -0.90
CA GLU A 94 0.50 21.18 -1.22
C GLU A 94 1.51 20.12 -0.78
N PHE A 95 2.30 19.63 -1.72
CA PHE A 95 3.27 18.57 -1.48
C PHE A 95 4.69 19.14 -1.49
N ASP A 96 5.42 18.87 -0.42
CA ASP A 96 6.84 19.11 -0.30
C ASP A 96 7.54 17.78 -0.11
N ILE A 97 7.90 17.13 -1.21
CA ILE A 97 8.38 15.75 -1.22
C ILE A 97 9.72 15.66 -1.93
N GLU A 98 10.72 15.25 -1.15
CA GLU A 98 11.98 14.71 -1.65
C GLU A 98 11.94 13.19 -1.47
N TRP A 99 12.15 12.45 -2.56
CA TRP A 99 12.11 11.00 -2.52
C TRP A 99 13.33 10.39 -3.18
N ASP A 100 14.03 9.56 -2.43
CA ASP A 100 15.05 8.65 -2.93
C ASP A 100 14.98 7.32 -2.18
N LEU A 101 15.60 6.27 -2.69
CA LEU A 101 15.63 4.96 -2.06
C LEU A 101 17.02 4.74 -1.43
N PRO A 102 17.11 4.42 -0.12
CA PRO A 102 18.36 4.05 0.51
C PRO A 102 18.93 2.78 -0.12
N HIS A 103 20.24 2.58 0.02
CA HIS A 103 20.91 1.41 -0.53
C HIS A 103 20.47 0.13 0.19
N LEU A 104 19.91 -0.81 -0.55
CA LEU A 104 19.56 -2.16 -0.08
C LEU A 104 20.58 -3.17 -0.62
N PRO A 105 21.52 -3.66 0.21
CA PRO A 105 22.58 -4.56 -0.24
C PRO A 105 22.05 -5.95 -0.60
N GLN A 106 20.95 -6.37 0.01
CA GLN A 106 20.34 -7.66 -0.23
C GLN A 106 19.12 -7.53 -1.12
N THR A 107 18.85 -8.55 -1.92
CA THR A 107 17.62 -8.65 -2.70
C THR A 107 16.51 -9.20 -1.80
N PRO A 108 15.38 -8.47 -1.65
CA PRO A 108 14.25 -8.95 -0.85
C PRO A 108 13.67 -10.26 -1.39
N ARG A 109 13.18 -11.11 -0.49
CA ARG A 109 12.34 -12.26 -0.87
C ARG A 109 10.88 -11.87 -1.08
N TRP A 110 10.44 -10.84 -0.40
CA TRP A 110 9.17 -10.16 -0.61
C TRP A 110 9.41 -8.66 -0.61
N LEU A 111 9.08 -8.00 -1.69
CA LEU A 111 9.11 -6.55 -1.84
C LEU A 111 7.69 -6.03 -1.99
N HIS A 112 7.31 -5.05 -1.17
CA HIS A 112 6.12 -4.24 -1.39
C HIS A 112 6.53 -2.83 -1.80
N LEU A 113 5.84 -2.27 -2.81
CA LEU A 113 6.00 -0.89 -3.26
C LEU A 113 4.65 -0.26 -3.55
N GLY A 114 4.61 1.07 -3.59
CA GLY A 114 3.37 1.77 -3.95
C GLY A 114 3.51 3.29 -3.93
N SER A 115 2.39 3.91 -4.29
CA SER A 115 2.14 5.33 -4.19
C SER A 115 3.25 6.20 -4.81
N ILE A 116 3.52 7.34 -4.21
CA ILE A 116 4.49 8.34 -4.69
C ILE A 116 5.88 7.71 -4.91
N GLY A 117 6.30 6.81 -4.03
CA GLY A 117 7.59 6.15 -4.09
C GLY A 117 7.81 5.30 -5.35
N ALA A 118 6.73 4.81 -5.96
CA ALA A 118 6.79 4.05 -7.21
C ALA A 118 6.95 4.92 -8.46
N PHE A 119 6.62 6.22 -8.39
CA PHE A 119 6.53 7.11 -9.55
C PHE A 119 7.49 8.30 -9.50
N LEU A 120 7.76 8.87 -8.31
CA LEU A 120 8.54 10.11 -8.20
C LEU A 120 10.04 9.85 -8.33
N GLN A 121 10.67 10.53 -9.31
CA GLN A 121 12.12 10.49 -9.52
C GLN A 121 12.86 11.32 -8.45
N PRO A 122 14.13 10.99 -8.09
CA PRO A 122 14.94 9.89 -8.63
C PRO A 122 14.67 8.52 -8.02
N GLY A 123 13.98 8.45 -6.90
CA GLY A 123 13.73 7.22 -6.13
C GLY A 123 13.02 6.13 -6.93
N ALA A 124 12.02 6.49 -7.77
CA ALA A 124 11.27 5.55 -8.60
C ALA A 124 12.17 4.72 -9.53
N GLY A 125 13.24 5.31 -10.08
CA GLY A 125 14.20 4.59 -10.88
C GLY A 125 14.94 3.49 -10.10
N LYS A 126 15.30 3.77 -8.84
CA LYS A 126 15.94 2.80 -7.93
C LYS A 126 14.93 1.73 -7.48
N VAL A 127 13.68 2.12 -7.20
CA VAL A 127 12.58 1.19 -6.88
C VAL A 127 12.37 0.21 -8.04
N ARG A 128 12.31 0.68 -9.28
CA ARG A 128 12.18 -0.20 -10.44
C ARG A 128 13.33 -1.19 -10.57
N GLN A 129 14.57 -0.77 -10.36
CA GLN A 129 15.73 -1.68 -10.34
C GLN A 129 15.61 -2.73 -9.24
N LEU A 130 15.10 -2.34 -8.06
CA LEU A 130 14.87 -3.26 -6.95
C LEU A 130 13.76 -4.27 -7.30
N VAL A 131 12.68 -3.84 -7.92
CA VAL A 131 11.59 -4.70 -8.43
C VAL A 131 12.16 -5.75 -9.39
N GLN A 132 12.87 -5.31 -10.42
CA GLN A 132 13.47 -6.20 -11.42
C GLN A 132 14.43 -7.22 -10.79
N ARG A 133 15.27 -6.76 -9.85
CA ARG A 133 16.20 -7.63 -9.13
C ARG A 133 15.48 -8.67 -8.27
N THR A 134 14.39 -8.25 -7.61
CA THR A 134 13.56 -9.13 -6.76
C THR A 134 12.86 -10.18 -7.61
N ALA A 135 12.20 -9.78 -8.69
CA ALA A 135 11.51 -10.70 -9.59
C ALA A 135 12.49 -11.69 -10.26
N ALA A 136 13.63 -11.21 -10.75
CA ALA A 136 14.66 -12.05 -11.35
C ALA A 136 15.26 -13.10 -10.38
N ALA A 137 15.26 -12.79 -9.07
CA ALA A 137 15.68 -13.73 -8.02
C ALA A 137 14.55 -14.70 -7.59
N GLY A 138 13.37 -14.67 -8.22
CA GLY A 138 12.21 -15.46 -7.85
C GLY A 138 11.55 -15.00 -6.54
N GLY A 139 11.77 -13.75 -6.14
CA GLY A 139 11.07 -13.10 -5.03
C GLY A 139 9.66 -12.69 -5.41
N ILE A 140 8.84 -12.41 -4.40
CA ILE A 140 7.47 -11.91 -4.57
C ILE A 140 7.51 -10.38 -4.60
N VAL A 141 6.87 -9.78 -5.58
CA VAL A 141 6.65 -8.33 -5.67
C VAL A 141 5.17 -8.05 -5.48
N SER A 142 4.84 -7.18 -4.53
CA SER A 142 3.49 -6.69 -4.32
C SER A 142 3.43 -5.18 -4.55
N PHE A 143 2.41 -4.71 -5.27
CA PHE A 143 2.29 -3.32 -5.70
C PHE A 143 0.89 -2.78 -5.47
N ASP A 144 0.82 -1.59 -4.85
CA ASP A 144 -0.38 -0.76 -4.73
C ASP A 144 -0.05 0.65 -5.26
N PRO A 145 -0.42 1.00 -6.50
CA PRO A 145 -0.02 2.27 -7.09
C PRO A 145 -0.57 3.49 -6.36
N ASN A 146 -1.74 3.37 -5.74
CA ASN A 146 -2.36 4.43 -4.93
C ASN A 146 -2.07 5.82 -5.52
N ILE A 147 -2.55 6.02 -6.75
CA ILE A 147 -2.21 7.13 -7.64
C ILE A 147 -2.48 8.50 -7.00
N ARG A 148 -1.55 9.41 -7.17
CA ARG A 148 -1.68 10.81 -6.74
C ARG A 148 -1.57 11.74 -7.96
N PRO A 149 -2.66 11.98 -8.70
CA PRO A 149 -2.62 12.73 -9.96
C PRO A 149 -1.96 14.10 -9.84
N ALA A 150 -2.09 14.75 -8.68
CA ALA A 150 -1.49 16.09 -8.43
C ALA A 150 0.05 16.09 -8.45
N LEU A 151 0.69 14.92 -8.30
CA LEU A 151 2.15 14.77 -8.29
C LEU A 151 2.70 14.12 -9.57
N LEU A 152 1.82 13.64 -10.44
CA LEU A 152 2.19 12.88 -11.61
C LEU A 152 1.98 13.68 -12.89
N GLY A 153 2.58 13.21 -13.99
CA GLY A 153 2.40 13.76 -15.31
C GLY A 153 1.06 13.41 -15.94
N ASP A 154 1.04 13.23 -17.25
CA ASP A 154 -0.16 12.79 -17.93
C ASP A 154 -0.40 11.28 -17.71
N ALA A 155 -1.66 10.90 -17.61
CA ALA A 155 -2.06 9.52 -17.33
C ALA A 155 -1.52 8.49 -18.36
N ALA A 156 -1.30 8.90 -19.61
CA ALA A 156 -0.81 7.99 -20.65
C ALA A 156 0.67 7.65 -20.45
N GLY A 157 1.49 8.63 -20.10
CA GLY A 157 2.90 8.44 -19.79
C GLY A 157 3.08 7.61 -18.51
N GLU A 158 2.31 7.93 -17.46
CA GLU A 158 2.36 7.20 -16.19
C GLU A 158 1.84 5.78 -16.30
N ARG A 159 0.86 5.52 -17.17
CA ARG A 159 0.41 4.16 -17.46
C ARG A 159 1.52 3.30 -18.05
N VAL A 160 2.33 3.82 -18.96
CA VAL A 160 3.47 3.07 -19.51
C VAL A 160 4.46 2.70 -18.40
N TRP A 161 4.75 3.63 -17.48
CA TRP A 161 5.61 3.36 -16.33
C TRP A 161 5.00 2.34 -15.38
N PHE A 162 3.71 2.49 -15.07
CA PHE A 162 2.94 1.54 -14.26
C PHE A 162 2.98 0.13 -14.85
N GLU A 163 2.71 -0.03 -16.15
CA GLU A 163 2.71 -1.33 -16.83
C GLU A 163 4.08 -2.01 -16.80
N GLN A 164 5.18 -1.22 -16.85
CA GLN A 164 6.53 -1.74 -16.68
C GLN A 164 6.80 -2.28 -15.26
N LEU A 165 6.20 -1.68 -14.22
CA LEU A 165 6.28 -2.20 -12.86
C LEU A 165 5.35 -3.41 -12.68
N ALA A 166 4.15 -3.34 -13.24
CA ALA A 166 3.17 -4.41 -13.18
C ALA A 166 3.66 -5.72 -13.79
N ALA A 167 4.44 -5.65 -14.87
CA ALA A 167 5.00 -6.83 -15.55
C ALA A 167 5.95 -7.66 -14.65
N ASP A 168 6.57 -7.04 -13.65
CA ASP A 168 7.44 -7.71 -12.67
C ASP A 168 6.73 -7.92 -11.31
N THR A 169 5.40 -7.71 -11.26
CA THR A 169 4.60 -7.76 -10.02
C THR A 169 3.84 -9.07 -9.91
N THR A 170 3.89 -9.69 -8.73
CA THR A 170 3.16 -10.94 -8.41
C THR A 170 1.76 -10.66 -7.88
N LEU A 171 1.63 -9.72 -6.94
CA LEU A 171 0.37 -9.29 -6.32
C LEU A 171 0.16 -7.81 -6.59
N LEU A 172 -0.92 -7.44 -7.28
CA LEU A 172 -1.23 -6.06 -7.60
C LEU A 172 -2.64 -5.70 -7.13
N LYS A 173 -2.76 -4.63 -6.35
CA LYS A 173 -4.05 -4.07 -5.95
C LYS A 173 -4.18 -2.65 -6.51
N LEU A 174 -5.34 -2.34 -7.06
CA LEU A 174 -5.77 -1.00 -7.47
C LEU A 174 -7.01 -0.59 -6.67
N SER A 175 -7.25 0.71 -6.50
CA SER A 175 -8.59 1.22 -6.28
C SER A 175 -9.33 1.36 -7.62
N ASP A 176 -10.65 1.49 -7.60
CA ASP A 176 -11.45 1.84 -8.79
C ASP A 176 -11.08 3.23 -9.34
N GLU A 177 -10.69 4.15 -8.45
CA GLU A 177 -10.17 5.47 -8.82
C GLU A 177 -8.84 5.37 -9.59
N ASP A 178 -7.89 4.55 -9.10
CA ASP A 178 -6.63 4.27 -9.79
C ASP A 178 -6.88 3.63 -11.16
N ALA A 179 -7.77 2.64 -11.20
CA ALA A 179 -8.13 1.95 -12.44
C ALA A 179 -8.73 2.91 -13.47
N ALA A 180 -9.65 3.79 -13.05
CA ALA A 180 -10.27 4.79 -13.91
C ALA A 180 -9.27 5.84 -14.41
N TRP A 181 -8.27 6.20 -13.59
CA TRP A 181 -7.24 7.15 -13.98
C TRP A 181 -6.25 6.56 -14.98
N LEU A 182 -5.79 5.33 -14.74
CA LEU A 182 -4.84 4.63 -15.63
C LEU A 182 -5.51 4.17 -16.94
N TYR A 183 -6.76 3.73 -16.88
CA TYR A 183 -7.49 3.13 -17.99
C TYR A 183 -8.89 3.76 -18.15
N PRO A 184 -8.95 5.05 -18.54
CA PRO A 184 -10.22 5.75 -18.65
C PRO A 184 -11.15 5.08 -19.66
N GLY A 185 -12.35 4.75 -19.20
CA GLY A 185 -13.39 4.09 -20.02
C GLY A 185 -13.38 2.56 -19.96
N ASP A 186 -12.37 1.93 -19.42
CA ASP A 186 -12.34 0.48 -19.20
C ASP A 186 -13.15 0.11 -17.93
N THR A 187 -13.79 -1.04 -17.94
CA THR A 187 -14.44 -1.61 -16.76
C THR A 187 -13.41 -2.28 -15.85
N ALA A 188 -13.74 -2.46 -14.57
CA ALA A 188 -12.87 -3.18 -13.64
C ALA A 188 -12.47 -4.57 -14.15
N ASP A 189 -13.38 -5.28 -14.82
CA ASP A 189 -13.10 -6.60 -15.41
C ASP A 189 -12.05 -6.52 -16.52
N VAL A 190 -12.16 -5.53 -17.41
CA VAL A 190 -11.18 -5.29 -18.49
C VAL A 190 -9.81 -4.95 -17.92
N VAL A 191 -9.77 -4.11 -16.87
CA VAL A 191 -8.52 -3.76 -16.19
C VAL A 191 -7.89 -4.99 -15.54
N LEU A 192 -8.67 -5.83 -14.84
CA LEU A 192 -8.19 -7.07 -14.24
C LEU A 192 -7.59 -8.02 -15.30
N ASP A 193 -8.28 -8.20 -16.44
CA ASP A 193 -7.76 -9.04 -17.55
C ASP A 193 -6.43 -8.52 -18.06
N ARG A 194 -6.32 -7.20 -18.27
CA ARG A 194 -5.08 -6.55 -18.70
C ARG A 194 -3.92 -6.75 -17.71
N LEU A 195 -4.17 -6.66 -16.40
CA LEU A 195 -3.16 -6.90 -15.38
C LEU A 195 -2.66 -8.36 -15.42
N LEU A 196 -3.57 -9.32 -15.58
CA LEU A 196 -3.22 -10.73 -15.71
C LEU A 196 -2.43 -11.00 -16.99
N GLU A 197 -2.78 -10.35 -18.10
CA GLU A 197 -2.04 -10.42 -19.38
C GLU A 197 -0.62 -9.83 -19.27
N LEU A 198 -0.41 -8.81 -18.41
CA LEU A 198 0.92 -8.27 -18.09
C LEU A 198 1.79 -9.23 -17.27
N GLY A 199 1.21 -10.29 -16.68
CA GLY A 199 1.92 -11.29 -15.89
C GLY A 199 1.65 -11.23 -14.39
N VAL A 200 0.77 -10.33 -13.92
CA VAL A 200 0.35 -10.31 -12.52
C VAL A 200 -0.33 -11.64 -12.16
N THR A 201 0.08 -12.27 -11.08
CA THR A 201 -0.46 -13.58 -10.66
C THR A 201 -1.77 -13.44 -9.90
N LEU A 202 -1.86 -12.47 -9.00
CA LEU A 202 -3.07 -12.10 -8.25
C LEU A 202 -3.30 -10.61 -8.38
N ALA A 203 -4.39 -10.24 -9.04
CA ALA A 203 -4.85 -8.87 -9.17
C ALA A 203 -6.08 -8.62 -8.30
N ALA A 204 -6.21 -7.42 -7.73
CA ALA A 204 -7.38 -7.00 -6.96
C ALA A 204 -7.77 -5.56 -7.31
N ILE A 205 -9.08 -5.30 -7.45
CA ILE A 205 -9.63 -3.95 -7.52
C ILE A 205 -10.58 -3.75 -6.35
N THR A 206 -10.29 -2.74 -5.53
CA THR A 206 -11.16 -2.32 -4.42
C THR A 206 -12.09 -1.21 -4.87
N THR A 207 -13.37 -1.28 -4.49
CA THR A 207 -14.45 -0.37 -4.89
C THR A 207 -15.13 0.24 -3.66
N GLY A 208 -14.36 0.58 -2.65
CA GLY A 208 -14.83 1.19 -1.41
C GLY A 208 -15.99 0.40 -0.76
N ALA A 209 -17.13 1.03 -0.59
CA ALA A 209 -18.31 0.41 0.03
C ALA A 209 -18.89 -0.76 -0.78
N ALA A 210 -18.60 -0.88 -2.07
CA ALA A 210 -19.05 -2.00 -2.90
C ALA A 210 -18.19 -3.27 -2.70
N GLY A 211 -17.00 -3.15 -2.10
CA GLY A 211 -16.15 -4.29 -1.78
C GLY A 211 -14.92 -4.40 -2.66
N ALA A 212 -14.59 -5.58 -3.13
CA ALA A 212 -13.41 -5.82 -3.98
C ALA A 212 -13.64 -7.00 -4.92
N THR A 213 -12.96 -6.98 -6.07
CA THR A 213 -12.84 -8.13 -6.97
C THR A 213 -11.39 -8.60 -6.98
N LEU A 214 -11.17 -9.88 -6.72
CA LEU A 214 -9.87 -10.55 -6.81
C LEU A 214 -9.87 -11.47 -8.02
N ALA A 215 -8.77 -11.50 -8.75
CA ALA A 215 -8.64 -12.31 -9.97
C ALA A 215 -7.26 -12.95 -10.09
N THR A 216 -7.25 -14.20 -10.52
CA THR A 216 -6.11 -14.93 -11.08
C THR A 216 -6.43 -15.33 -12.51
N THR A 217 -5.52 -15.96 -13.22
CA THR A 217 -5.82 -16.51 -14.57
C THR A 217 -6.86 -17.63 -14.57
N ARG A 218 -7.22 -18.16 -13.39
CA ARG A 218 -8.18 -19.29 -13.24
C ARG A 218 -9.49 -18.88 -12.62
N GLU A 219 -9.49 -17.93 -11.70
CA GLU A 219 -10.61 -17.59 -10.84
C GLU A 219 -10.82 -16.09 -10.75
N ARG A 220 -12.07 -15.66 -10.66
CA ARG A 220 -12.45 -14.28 -10.38
C ARG A 220 -13.58 -14.26 -9.36
N ILE A 221 -13.37 -13.57 -8.24
CA ILE A 221 -14.29 -13.55 -7.10
C ILE A 221 -14.57 -12.11 -6.69
N ALA A 222 -15.83 -11.75 -6.61
CA ALA A 222 -16.28 -10.52 -5.97
C ALA A 222 -16.58 -10.76 -4.49
N VAL A 223 -16.05 -9.91 -3.63
CA VAL A 223 -16.22 -9.96 -2.19
C VAL A 223 -16.87 -8.65 -1.73
N PRO A 224 -18.02 -8.69 -1.03
CA PRO A 224 -18.64 -7.48 -0.52
C PRO A 224 -17.79 -6.84 0.59
N SER A 225 -17.93 -5.53 0.77
CA SER A 225 -17.35 -4.84 1.94
C SER A 225 -17.99 -5.35 3.24
N ALA A 226 -17.26 -5.27 4.34
CA ALA A 226 -17.84 -5.49 5.64
C ALA A 226 -18.65 -4.26 6.07
N ARG A 227 -19.83 -4.48 6.66
CA ARG A 227 -20.67 -3.39 7.18
C ARG A 227 -20.06 -2.80 8.44
N VAL A 228 -19.91 -1.50 8.48
CA VAL A 228 -19.36 -0.74 9.61
C VAL A 228 -19.87 0.70 9.58
N ASP A 229 -19.92 1.34 10.74
CA ASP A 229 -20.12 2.78 10.82
C ASP A 229 -18.82 3.48 10.44
N VAL A 230 -18.85 4.20 9.31
CA VAL A 230 -17.67 4.85 8.75
C VAL A 230 -17.37 6.14 9.51
N VAL A 231 -16.19 6.23 10.09
CA VAL A 231 -15.66 7.41 10.77
C VAL A 231 -14.67 8.14 9.85
N ASP A 232 -13.75 7.39 9.22
CA ASP A 232 -12.72 7.92 8.33
C ASP A 232 -12.33 6.83 7.32
N THR A 233 -12.04 7.21 6.08
CA THR A 233 -11.64 6.24 5.04
C THR A 233 -10.14 6.17 4.82
N VAL A 234 -9.36 7.02 5.47
CA VAL A 234 -7.90 7.06 5.37
C VAL A 234 -7.28 5.74 5.84
N GLY A 235 -6.38 5.19 5.03
CA GLY A 235 -5.68 3.94 5.34
C GLY A 235 -6.48 2.65 5.08
N ALA A 236 -7.74 2.73 4.59
CA ALA A 236 -8.53 1.55 4.27
C ALA A 236 -7.88 0.66 3.19
N GLY A 237 -7.40 1.28 2.10
CA GLY A 237 -6.68 0.62 1.02
C GLY A 237 -5.36 0.00 1.48
N ASP A 238 -4.62 0.74 2.31
CA ASP A 238 -3.35 0.30 2.89
C ASP A 238 -3.55 -0.90 3.82
N THR A 239 -4.62 -0.85 4.64
CA THR A 239 -5.02 -1.98 5.50
C THR A 239 -5.40 -3.21 4.68
N TYR A 240 -6.17 -3.02 3.60
CA TYR A 240 -6.55 -4.12 2.71
C TYR A 240 -5.30 -4.77 2.12
N MET A 241 -4.36 -3.98 1.61
CA MET A 241 -3.10 -4.45 1.03
C MET A 241 -2.20 -5.13 2.07
N ALA A 242 -1.99 -4.52 3.24
CA ALA A 242 -1.21 -5.12 4.32
C ALA A 242 -1.79 -6.49 4.75
N THR A 243 -3.12 -6.60 4.80
CA THR A 243 -3.80 -7.84 5.16
C THR A 243 -3.66 -8.91 4.07
N LEU A 244 -3.72 -8.56 2.79
CA LEU A 244 -3.44 -9.50 1.70
C LEU A 244 -2.02 -10.06 1.82
N ILE A 245 -1.02 -9.19 2.00
CA ILE A 245 0.37 -9.59 2.15
C ILE A 245 0.55 -10.49 3.39
N TRP A 246 -0.04 -10.09 4.52
CA TRP A 246 0.04 -10.84 5.78
C TRP A 246 -0.53 -12.26 5.66
N GLN A 247 -1.66 -12.44 4.97
CA GLN A 247 -2.25 -13.76 4.75
C GLN A 247 -1.42 -14.63 3.81
N LEU A 248 -0.75 -14.02 2.83
CA LEU A 248 0.01 -14.69 1.77
C LEU A 248 1.48 -14.93 2.14
N GLN A 249 1.98 -14.34 3.25
CA GLN A 249 3.39 -14.54 3.66
C GLN A 249 3.71 -15.96 4.13
N ASP A 250 2.69 -16.78 4.41
CA ASP A 250 2.89 -18.19 4.72
C ASP A 250 3.18 -18.95 3.41
N THR A 251 4.40 -19.37 3.27
CA THR A 251 5.02 -19.92 2.04
C THR A 251 4.43 -21.24 1.56
N THR A 252 3.41 -21.75 2.21
CA THR A 252 2.68 -22.96 1.76
C THR A 252 1.65 -22.65 0.68
N ILE A 253 1.33 -21.37 0.46
CA ILE A 253 0.34 -20.92 -0.53
C ILE A 253 1.07 -20.52 -1.82
N THR A 254 0.83 -21.26 -2.89
CA THR A 254 1.29 -20.90 -4.24
C THR A 254 0.21 -20.04 -4.89
N LEU A 255 0.53 -18.77 -5.16
CA LEU A 255 -0.46 -17.75 -5.61
C LEU A 255 -1.20 -18.13 -6.89
N ASP A 256 -0.54 -18.84 -7.81
CA ASP A 256 -1.11 -19.32 -9.07
C ASP A 256 -2.06 -20.52 -8.91
N THR A 257 -2.12 -21.12 -7.71
CA THR A 257 -2.99 -22.26 -7.39
C THR A 257 -4.16 -21.88 -6.45
N LEU A 258 -4.36 -20.59 -6.19
CA LEU A 258 -5.48 -20.12 -5.37
C LEU A 258 -6.81 -20.47 -6.05
N ASP A 259 -7.63 -21.25 -5.35
CA ASP A 259 -9.00 -21.56 -5.76
C ASP A 259 -10.00 -20.48 -5.28
N SER A 260 -11.25 -20.61 -5.71
CA SER A 260 -12.32 -19.67 -5.35
C SER A 260 -12.54 -19.54 -3.84
N ILE A 261 -12.32 -20.61 -3.07
CA ILE A 261 -12.47 -20.61 -1.61
C ILE A 261 -11.36 -19.79 -0.98
N ALA A 262 -10.12 -20.02 -1.39
CA ALA A 262 -8.95 -19.27 -0.91
C ALA A 262 -9.05 -17.78 -1.26
N LEU A 263 -9.41 -17.44 -2.49
CA LEU A 263 -9.62 -16.05 -2.92
C LEU A 263 -10.73 -15.37 -2.14
N THR A 264 -11.86 -16.08 -1.91
CA THR A 264 -12.95 -15.54 -1.11
C THR A 264 -12.49 -15.24 0.32
N ARG A 265 -11.73 -16.16 0.95
CA ARG A 265 -11.19 -15.96 2.29
C ARG A 265 -10.22 -14.77 2.33
N LEU A 266 -9.29 -14.68 1.39
CA LEU A 266 -8.35 -13.56 1.29
C LEU A 266 -9.09 -12.22 1.24
N GLY A 267 -10.06 -12.10 0.34
CA GLY A 267 -10.84 -10.88 0.19
C GLY A 267 -11.69 -10.55 1.42
N GLN A 268 -12.37 -11.55 2.02
CA GLN A 268 -13.23 -11.34 3.19
C GLN A 268 -12.43 -10.92 4.43
N VAL A 269 -11.27 -11.55 4.70
CA VAL A 269 -10.41 -11.16 5.81
C VAL A 269 -9.89 -9.75 5.60
N SER A 270 -9.41 -9.42 4.38
CA SER A 270 -8.92 -8.07 4.06
C SER A 270 -10.03 -7.01 4.18
N ALA A 271 -11.24 -7.31 3.72
CA ALA A 271 -12.38 -6.40 3.84
C ALA A 271 -12.79 -6.16 5.31
N LYS A 272 -12.83 -7.21 6.14
CA LYS A 272 -13.11 -7.08 7.57
C LYS A 272 -12.03 -6.28 8.30
N THR A 273 -10.76 -6.50 7.96
CA THR A 273 -9.64 -5.76 8.55
C THR A 273 -9.68 -4.28 8.16
N ALA A 274 -9.95 -3.97 6.88
CA ALA A 274 -10.14 -2.60 6.42
C ALA A 274 -11.35 -1.92 7.09
N ALA A 275 -12.42 -2.66 7.37
CA ALA A 275 -13.58 -2.14 8.09
C ALA A 275 -13.23 -1.67 9.52
N ILE A 276 -12.29 -2.33 10.20
CA ILE A 276 -11.81 -1.86 11.51
C ILE A 276 -11.13 -0.50 11.35
N THR A 277 -10.27 -0.31 10.35
CA THR A 277 -9.61 0.98 10.08
C THR A 277 -10.63 2.08 9.84
N VAL A 278 -11.62 1.87 8.95
CA VAL A 278 -12.60 2.92 8.64
C VAL A 278 -13.56 3.24 9.79
N SER A 279 -13.64 2.41 10.82
CA SER A 279 -14.38 2.71 12.05
C SER A 279 -13.59 3.59 13.05
N ARG A 280 -12.34 3.92 12.71
CA ARG A 280 -11.42 4.74 13.53
C ARG A 280 -11.07 6.03 12.80
N ARG A 281 -10.52 7.01 13.51
CA ARG A 281 -10.06 8.26 12.91
C ARG A 281 -8.63 8.11 12.40
N GLY A 282 -8.36 8.56 11.17
CA GLY A 282 -7.07 8.48 10.51
C GLY A 282 -6.67 7.03 10.14
N ALA A 283 -5.42 6.86 9.73
CA ALA A 283 -4.87 5.54 9.39
C ALA A 283 -4.50 4.73 10.65
N ASP A 284 -5.48 4.48 11.52
CA ASP A 284 -5.28 3.63 12.71
C ASP A 284 -5.54 2.15 12.37
N LEU A 285 -4.53 1.55 11.74
CA LEU A 285 -4.59 0.16 11.28
C LEU A 285 -4.68 -0.81 12.47
N PRO A 286 -5.45 -1.91 12.34
CA PRO A 286 -5.68 -2.86 13.43
C PRO A 286 -4.46 -3.72 13.75
N THR A 287 -4.44 -4.21 14.98
CA THR A 287 -3.50 -5.23 15.44
C THR A 287 -3.96 -6.64 15.08
N ALA A 288 -3.09 -7.64 15.19
CA ALA A 288 -3.45 -9.04 15.00
C ALA A 288 -4.62 -9.47 15.93
N SER A 289 -4.64 -8.98 17.19
CA SER A 289 -5.72 -9.26 18.13
C SER A 289 -7.06 -8.67 17.69
N ASP A 290 -7.07 -7.46 17.14
CA ASP A 290 -8.29 -6.84 16.58
C ASP A 290 -8.86 -7.69 15.44
N VAL A 291 -7.98 -8.17 14.55
CA VAL A 291 -8.37 -8.99 13.39
C VAL A 291 -8.92 -10.35 13.84
N LEU A 292 -8.23 -11.04 14.75
CA LEU A 292 -8.70 -12.33 15.27
C LEU A 292 -10.05 -12.19 15.95
N ALA A 293 -10.25 -11.14 16.77
CA ALA A 293 -11.54 -10.84 17.40
C ALA A 293 -12.65 -10.62 16.35
N ALA A 294 -12.39 -9.87 15.28
CA ALA A 294 -13.36 -9.62 14.21
C ALA A 294 -13.68 -10.87 13.37
N LEU A 295 -12.77 -11.85 13.35
CA LEU A 295 -12.98 -13.14 12.70
C LEU A 295 -13.67 -14.16 13.60
N GLY A 296 -13.83 -13.88 14.92
CA GLY A 296 -14.36 -14.82 15.91
C GLY A 296 -13.34 -15.93 16.26
N GLU A 297 -12.06 -15.70 16.02
CA GLU A 297 -10.98 -16.63 16.34
C GLU A 297 -10.37 -16.28 17.71
N PRO A 298 -9.98 -17.27 18.55
CA PRO A 298 -9.35 -16.98 19.84
C PRO A 298 -8.02 -16.26 19.65
N THR A 299 -7.80 -15.22 20.44
CA THR A 299 -6.47 -14.57 20.56
C THR A 299 -5.49 -15.58 21.13
N ARG A 300 -4.40 -15.82 20.41
CA ARG A 300 -3.32 -16.72 20.85
C ARG A 300 -2.44 -16.05 21.89
#